data_09e48156baae92fec118993e82c2b6c3
#
_entry.id   09e48156baae92fec118993e82c2b6c3
#
_cell.length_a   1.000
_cell.length_b   1.000
_cell.length_c   1.000
_cell.angle_alpha   90.00
_cell.angle_beta   90.00
_cell.angle_gamma   90.00
#
_symmetry.space_group_name_H-M   'P 1'
#
loop_
_entity.id
_entity.type
_entity.pdbx_description
1 polymer ?
#
loop_
_entity_poly.entity_id
_entity_poly.type
_entity_poly.pdbx_seq_one_letter_code
_entity_poly.pdbx_strand_id
1 'polypeptide(L)'
;MTTETTGAVSAAVSGQDTLQKFIFDNAAVRGQFIDVSHTWQEVVSRHAYPTAVKKVLGEMVAAAALLSANLKFNGSIIMQIHGDGPVRLMVVECDSDLRLRATAKLDPDATIPDVATVPQLLNATGKGRFIIIYSTAHYPPIAPATCRVRQPWDWRLSCLRRCR
;
A
#
# COMPACT_ATOMS: atom_id res chain seq x y z
N MET A 1 4.42 -35.97 -27.01
CA MET A 1 5.61 -35.63 -26.22
C MET A 1 5.57 -34.13 -25.95
N THR A 2 4.99 -33.78 -24.83
CA THR A 2 4.81 -32.39 -24.38
C THR A 2 5.85 -32.14 -23.29
N THR A 3 6.82 -31.30 -23.58
CA THR A 3 7.83 -30.84 -22.62
C THR A 3 7.26 -29.67 -21.84
N GLU A 4 6.85 -29.94 -20.60
CA GLU A 4 6.60 -28.87 -19.61
C GLU A 4 7.94 -28.25 -19.19
N THR A 5 8.12 -26.98 -19.56
CA THR A 5 9.21 -26.18 -19.03
C THR A 5 8.73 -25.54 -17.74
N THR A 6 8.97 -26.21 -16.62
CA THR A 6 8.83 -25.64 -15.28
C THR A 6 10.00 -24.67 -15.06
N GLY A 7 9.79 -23.40 -15.33
CA GLY A 7 10.72 -22.34 -14.96
C GLY A 7 10.68 -22.12 -13.45
N ALA A 8 11.58 -22.75 -12.71
CA ALA A 8 11.83 -22.43 -11.32
C ALA A 8 12.37 -20.99 -11.23
N VAL A 9 11.57 -20.06 -10.75
CA VAL A 9 12.01 -18.72 -10.39
C VAL A 9 12.88 -18.84 -9.15
N SER A 10 14.19 -18.93 -9.35
CA SER A 10 15.17 -18.77 -8.28
C SER A 10 15.08 -17.33 -7.79
N ALA A 11 14.50 -17.11 -6.63
CA ALA A 11 14.54 -15.83 -5.93
C ALA A 11 15.99 -15.60 -5.45
N ALA A 12 16.82 -15.03 -6.31
CA ALA A 12 18.04 -14.37 -5.87
C ALA A 12 17.59 -13.16 -5.06
N VAL A 13 17.90 -13.13 -3.76
CA VAL A 13 17.79 -11.93 -2.93
C VAL A 13 18.83 -10.94 -3.46
N SER A 14 18.45 -10.20 -4.50
CA SER A 14 19.21 -9.04 -4.94
C SER A 14 18.94 -7.95 -3.90
N GLY A 15 20.00 -7.37 -3.32
CA GLY A 15 19.88 -6.31 -2.31
C GLY A 15 19.31 -5.00 -2.86
N GLN A 16 18.43 -5.05 -3.87
CA GLN A 16 17.78 -3.93 -4.52
C GLN A 16 16.30 -4.25 -4.75
N ASP A 17 15.45 -3.25 -4.52
CA ASP A 17 14.03 -3.34 -4.83
C ASP A 17 13.81 -3.49 -6.34
N THR A 18 12.79 -4.25 -6.73
CA THR A 18 12.48 -4.49 -8.13
C THR A 18 11.00 -4.28 -8.43
N LEU A 19 10.72 -3.72 -9.61
CA LEU A 19 9.38 -3.62 -10.17
C LEU A 19 9.36 -4.24 -11.57
N GLN A 20 8.50 -5.22 -11.80
CA GLN A 20 8.32 -5.89 -13.08
C GLN A 20 6.89 -5.67 -13.58
N LYS A 21 6.76 -5.29 -14.85
CA LYS A 21 5.48 -5.18 -15.55
C LYS A 21 5.41 -6.29 -16.59
N PHE A 22 4.26 -6.93 -16.70
CA PHE A 22 4.03 -7.98 -17.69
C PHE A 22 2.67 -7.84 -18.37
N ILE A 23 2.57 -8.37 -19.58
CA ILE A 23 1.37 -8.42 -20.40
C ILE A 23 1.21 -9.87 -20.89
N PHE A 24 0.00 -10.36 -20.92
CA PHE A 24 -0.29 -11.66 -21.50
C PHE A 24 -0.55 -11.52 -23.00
N ASP A 25 0.18 -12.28 -23.84
CA ASP A 25 0.05 -12.20 -25.30
C ASP A 25 -1.32 -12.63 -25.81
N ASN A 26 -1.96 -13.58 -25.11
CA ASN A 26 -3.23 -14.17 -25.51
C ASN A 26 -4.46 -13.60 -24.79
N ALA A 27 -4.29 -12.54 -23.97
CA ALA A 27 -5.37 -11.93 -23.21
C ALA A 27 -5.12 -10.45 -22.99
N ALA A 28 -6.18 -9.66 -23.00
CA ALA A 28 -6.10 -8.24 -22.65
C ALA A 28 -5.87 -8.02 -21.14
N VAL A 29 -4.87 -8.73 -20.60
CA VAL A 29 -4.49 -8.71 -19.18
C VAL A 29 -3.05 -8.23 -19.03
N ARG A 30 -2.85 -7.31 -18.13
CA ARG A 30 -1.53 -6.84 -17.70
C ARG A 30 -1.41 -6.94 -16.19
N GLY A 31 -0.21 -7.17 -15.70
CA GLY A 31 0.07 -7.24 -14.29
C GLY A 31 1.38 -6.56 -13.92
N GLN A 32 1.59 -6.45 -12.62
CA GLN A 32 2.82 -5.92 -12.05
C GLN A 32 3.20 -6.76 -10.84
N PHE A 33 4.47 -6.95 -10.67
CA PHE A 33 5.07 -7.56 -9.49
C PHE A 33 6.09 -6.58 -8.90
N ILE A 34 6.11 -6.46 -7.58
CA ILE A 34 7.06 -5.61 -6.88
C ILE A 34 7.71 -6.37 -5.73
N ASP A 35 9.00 -6.17 -5.58
CA ASP A 35 9.77 -6.51 -4.39
C ASP A 35 10.31 -5.20 -3.80
N VAL A 36 9.93 -4.89 -2.57
CA VAL A 36 10.32 -3.69 -1.82
C VAL A 36 11.07 -4.07 -0.53
N SER A 37 11.75 -5.20 -0.54
CA SER A 37 12.42 -5.77 0.64
C SER A 37 13.45 -4.81 1.24
N HIS A 38 14.25 -4.17 0.40
CA HIS A 38 15.28 -3.21 0.84
C HIS A 38 14.64 -1.96 1.46
N THR A 39 13.74 -1.30 0.73
CA THR A 39 13.00 -0.12 1.24
C THR A 39 12.22 -0.47 2.51
N TRP A 40 11.63 -1.67 2.58
CA TRP A 40 10.91 -2.12 3.77
C TRP A 40 11.83 -2.25 4.99
N GLN A 41 13.02 -2.82 4.84
CA GLN A 41 14.02 -2.88 5.91
C GLN A 41 14.38 -1.49 6.43
N GLU A 42 14.58 -0.53 5.55
CA GLU A 42 14.83 0.86 5.88
C GLU A 42 13.68 1.49 6.71
N VAL A 43 12.43 1.25 6.29
CA VAL A 43 11.24 1.76 6.99
C VAL A 43 11.15 1.19 8.41
N VAL A 44 11.30 -0.13 8.59
CA VAL A 44 11.13 -0.78 9.90
C VAL A 44 12.32 -0.56 10.83
N SER A 45 13.50 -0.25 10.30
CA SER A 45 14.69 0.03 11.12
C SER A 45 14.54 1.33 11.92
N ARG A 46 13.72 2.26 11.45
CA ARG A 46 13.54 3.59 12.07
C ARG A 46 12.57 3.59 13.25
N HIS A 47 11.70 2.58 13.34
CA HIS A 47 10.67 2.50 14.38
C HIS A 47 10.37 1.06 14.79
N ALA A 48 10.30 0.80 16.08
CA ALA A 48 9.93 -0.50 16.64
C ALA A 48 8.41 -0.67 16.62
N TYR A 49 7.83 -1.01 15.47
CA TYR A 49 6.41 -1.32 15.37
C TYR A 49 6.09 -2.75 15.81
N PRO A 50 4.91 -3.01 16.45
CA PRO A 50 4.39 -4.35 16.66
C PRO A 50 4.23 -5.13 15.35
N THR A 51 4.32 -6.46 15.41
CA THR A 51 4.26 -7.34 14.22
C THR A 51 3.01 -7.12 13.37
N ALA A 52 1.84 -7.00 14.00
CA ALA A 52 0.58 -6.75 13.29
C ALA A 52 0.56 -5.41 12.55
N VAL A 53 1.17 -4.37 13.13
CA VAL A 53 1.29 -3.04 12.49
C VAL A 53 2.26 -3.09 11.32
N LYS A 54 3.41 -3.76 11.49
CA LYS A 54 4.39 -3.97 10.40
C LYS A 54 3.75 -4.62 9.19
N LYS A 55 2.93 -5.66 9.40
CA LYS A 55 2.25 -6.36 8.32
C LYS A 55 1.38 -5.42 7.49
N VAL A 56 0.48 -4.68 8.13
CA VAL A 56 -0.44 -3.76 7.45
C VAL A 56 0.31 -2.61 6.78
N LEU A 57 1.32 -2.04 7.45
CA LEU A 57 2.13 -0.96 6.88
C LEU A 57 2.92 -1.45 5.66
N GLY A 58 3.47 -2.67 5.68
CA GLY A 58 4.17 -3.28 4.55
C GLY A 58 3.25 -3.51 3.34
N GLU A 59 2.03 -3.98 3.58
CA GLU A 59 1.01 -4.12 2.53
C GLU A 59 0.68 -2.75 1.89
N MET A 60 0.57 -1.69 2.70
CA MET A 60 0.36 -0.33 2.20
C MET A 60 1.56 0.19 1.39
N VAL A 61 2.79 -0.11 1.83
CA VAL A 61 4.03 0.25 1.12
C VAL A 61 4.05 -0.38 -0.27
N ALA A 62 3.82 -1.68 -0.37
CA ALA A 62 3.76 -2.38 -1.65
C ALA A 62 2.63 -1.85 -2.55
N ALA A 63 1.45 -1.60 -1.99
CA ALA A 63 0.33 -1.04 -2.73
C ALA A 63 0.61 0.38 -3.25
N ALA A 64 1.22 1.25 -2.44
CA ALA A 64 1.58 2.60 -2.85
C ALA A 64 2.58 2.60 -4.00
N ALA A 65 3.60 1.74 -3.94
CA ALA A 65 4.60 1.62 -5.00
C ALA A 65 4.00 1.08 -6.30
N LEU A 66 3.14 0.05 -6.24
CA LEU A 66 2.42 -0.47 -7.41
C LEU A 66 1.51 0.59 -8.06
N LEU A 67 0.82 1.39 -7.25
CA LEU A 67 -0.04 2.46 -7.75
C LEU A 67 0.79 3.59 -8.37
N SER A 68 1.89 4.01 -7.70
CA SER A 68 2.77 5.07 -8.19
C SER A 68 3.44 4.70 -9.50
N ALA A 69 3.80 3.42 -9.68
CA ALA A 69 4.38 2.92 -10.94
C ALA A 69 3.44 3.05 -12.16
N ASN A 70 2.15 3.33 -11.95
CA ASN A 70 1.17 3.60 -12.99
C ASN A 70 0.89 5.08 -13.22
N LEU A 71 1.48 5.97 -12.45
CA LEU A 71 1.33 7.41 -12.67
C LEU A 71 1.92 7.79 -14.02
N LYS A 72 1.17 8.60 -14.78
CA LYS A 72 1.60 9.13 -16.08
C LYS A 72 2.06 10.59 -16.00
N PHE A 73 2.24 11.10 -14.79
CA PHE A 73 2.62 12.49 -14.52
C PHE A 73 3.61 12.54 -13.34
N ASN A 74 4.38 13.59 -13.26
CA ASN A 74 5.26 13.82 -12.12
C ASN A 74 4.43 14.24 -10.91
N GLY A 75 4.42 13.38 -9.89
CA GLY A 75 3.63 13.60 -8.70
C GLY A 75 3.84 12.51 -7.66
N SER A 76 2.98 12.48 -6.67
CA SER A 76 3.00 11.45 -5.62
C SER A 76 1.61 10.92 -5.30
N ILE A 77 1.57 9.71 -4.78
CA ILE A 77 0.40 9.11 -4.14
C ILE A 77 0.64 9.14 -2.64
N ILE A 78 -0.32 9.67 -1.91
CA ILE A 78 -0.34 9.65 -0.45
C ILE A 78 -1.52 8.79 -0.02
N MET A 79 -1.25 7.68 0.63
CA MET A 79 -2.24 6.80 1.23
C MET A 79 -2.27 7.04 2.73
N GLN A 80 -3.44 7.34 3.27
CA GLN A 80 -3.63 7.59 4.70
C GLN A 80 -4.77 6.75 5.24
N ILE A 81 -4.56 6.13 6.39
CA ILE A 81 -5.62 5.51 7.18
C ILE A 81 -5.72 6.24 8.51
N HIS A 82 -6.83 6.90 8.73
CA HIS A 82 -7.18 7.46 10.04
C HIS A 82 -7.96 6.40 10.79
N GLY A 83 -7.32 5.82 11.81
CA GLY A 83 -7.91 4.76 12.62
C GLY A 83 -8.65 5.28 13.85
N ASP A 84 -9.62 4.53 14.30
CA ASP A 84 -10.34 4.70 15.56
C ASP A 84 -10.02 3.59 16.58
N GLY A 85 -9.04 2.74 16.25
CA GLY A 85 -8.47 1.71 17.10
C GLY A 85 -7.11 2.10 17.69
N PRO A 86 -6.31 1.11 18.10
CA PRO A 86 -4.99 1.33 18.68
C PRO A 86 -3.99 1.96 17.70
N VAL A 87 -4.22 1.88 16.40
CA VAL A 87 -3.46 2.62 15.39
C VAL A 87 -4.28 3.84 14.99
N ARG A 88 -3.77 5.04 15.31
CA ARG A 88 -4.45 6.31 15.07
C ARG A 88 -4.27 6.81 13.64
N LEU A 89 -3.12 6.58 13.07
CA LEU A 89 -2.80 7.04 11.72
C LEU A 89 -1.76 6.13 11.10
N MET A 90 -1.96 5.74 9.85
CA MET A 90 -0.92 5.21 8.97
C MET A 90 -0.81 6.10 7.74
N VAL A 91 0.41 6.42 7.33
CA VAL A 91 0.67 7.21 6.13
C VAL A 91 1.77 6.54 5.32
N VAL A 92 1.52 6.39 4.04
CA VAL A 92 2.52 6.00 3.05
C VAL A 92 2.45 6.99 1.91
N GLU A 93 3.59 7.53 1.53
CA GLU A 93 3.74 8.37 0.35
C GLU A 93 4.76 7.74 -0.59
N CYS A 94 4.42 7.71 -1.87
CA CYS A 94 5.31 7.24 -2.92
C CYS A 94 5.19 8.16 -4.13
N ASP A 95 6.32 8.67 -4.63
CA ASP A 95 6.35 9.53 -5.80
C ASP A 95 6.49 8.73 -7.11
N SER A 96 6.49 9.44 -8.25
CA SER A 96 6.64 8.86 -9.59
C SER A 96 8.03 8.23 -9.82
N ASP A 97 9.03 8.59 -9.02
CA ASP A 97 10.37 8.01 -9.07
C ASP A 97 10.53 6.82 -8.11
N LEU A 98 9.40 6.37 -7.52
CA LEU A 98 9.32 5.28 -6.53
C LEU A 98 10.07 5.57 -5.21
N ARG A 99 10.37 6.85 -4.92
CA ARG A 99 10.87 7.22 -3.60
C ARG A 99 9.72 7.15 -2.61
N LEU A 100 9.93 6.43 -1.51
CA LEU A 100 8.87 6.04 -0.60
C LEU A 100 9.20 6.46 0.83
N ARG A 101 8.17 6.89 1.56
CA ARG A 101 8.20 7.06 3.01
C ARG A 101 6.93 6.51 3.64
N ALA A 102 7.08 5.89 4.81
CA ALA A 102 5.96 5.30 5.52
C ALA A 102 6.11 5.51 7.03
N THR A 103 4.98 5.70 7.70
CA THR A 103 4.93 5.85 9.16
C THR A 103 3.58 5.42 9.71
N ALA A 104 3.56 4.97 10.97
CA ALA A 104 2.35 4.71 11.73
C ALA A 104 2.41 5.41 13.09
N LYS A 105 1.32 6.06 13.50
CA LYS A 105 1.13 6.64 14.82
C LYS A 105 0.23 5.73 15.63
N LEU A 106 0.77 5.20 16.72
CA LEU A 106 0.07 4.32 17.64
C LEU A 106 -0.48 5.13 18.82
N ASP A 107 -1.52 4.61 19.42
CA ASP A 107 -1.98 5.06 20.73
C ASP A 107 -0.97 4.58 21.79
N PRO A 108 -0.35 5.48 22.60
CA PRO A 108 0.67 5.08 23.56
C PRO A 108 0.12 4.16 24.67
N ASP A 109 -1.18 4.26 24.97
CA ASP A 109 -1.82 3.51 26.04
C ASP A 109 -2.43 2.18 25.55
N ALA A 110 -2.39 1.91 24.23
CA ALA A 110 -3.02 0.72 23.67
C ALA A 110 -2.06 -0.46 23.59
N THR A 111 -2.50 -1.59 24.09
CA THR A 111 -1.81 -2.88 23.89
C THR A 111 -2.23 -3.46 22.54
N ILE A 112 -1.26 -3.71 21.66
CA ILE A 112 -1.49 -4.29 20.34
C ILE A 112 -1.05 -5.75 20.35
N PRO A 113 -1.97 -6.72 20.17
CA PRO A 113 -1.62 -8.12 20.04
C PRO A 113 -0.78 -8.37 18.78
N ASP A 114 0.13 -9.35 18.84
CA ASP A 114 0.95 -9.72 17.67
C ASP A 114 0.12 -10.23 16.49
N VAL A 115 -1.03 -10.83 16.79
CA VAL A 115 -2.02 -11.28 15.79
C VAL A 115 -3.27 -10.43 15.92
N ALA A 116 -3.27 -9.26 15.30
CA ALA A 116 -4.43 -8.39 15.21
C ALA A 116 -4.87 -8.22 13.76
N THR A 117 -6.18 -8.21 13.54
CA THR A 117 -6.77 -7.95 12.22
C THR A 117 -6.79 -6.47 11.89
N VAL A 118 -6.87 -6.12 10.60
CA VAL A 118 -6.98 -4.72 10.14
C VAL A 118 -8.15 -3.97 10.83
N PRO A 119 -9.37 -4.54 10.97
CA PRO A 119 -10.45 -3.90 11.70
C PRO A 119 -10.11 -3.62 13.17
N GLN A 120 -9.48 -4.57 13.85
CA GLN A 120 -9.10 -4.38 15.26
C GLN A 120 -8.05 -3.28 15.43
N LEU A 121 -7.13 -3.13 14.47
CA LEU A 121 -6.09 -2.11 14.51
C LEU A 121 -6.59 -0.72 14.15
N LEU A 122 -7.42 -0.61 13.12
CA LEU A 122 -7.68 0.63 12.40
C LEU A 122 -9.16 1.02 12.35
N ASN A 123 -10.09 0.10 12.63
CA ASN A 123 -11.52 0.33 12.46
C ASN A 123 -12.36 -0.34 13.57
N ALA A 124 -11.91 -0.19 14.81
CA ALA A 124 -12.50 -0.87 15.97
C ALA A 124 -13.96 -0.48 16.21
N THR A 125 -14.34 0.78 15.93
CA THR A 125 -15.73 1.29 16.12
C THR A 125 -16.44 1.61 14.80
N GLY A 126 -15.85 1.25 13.66
CA GLY A 126 -16.43 1.50 12.32
C GLY A 126 -16.29 2.94 11.81
N LYS A 127 -15.45 3.75 12.45
CA LYS A 127 -15.18 5.14 12.06
C LYS A 127 -13.87 5.33 11.31
N GLY A 128 -13.09 4.27 11.10
CA GLY A 128 -11.87 4.28 10.34
C GLY A 128 -12.08 4.85 8.93
N ARG A 129 -11.13 5.64 8.42
CA ARG A 129 -11.18 6.25 7.09
C ARG A 129 -9.89 5.98 6.34
N PHE A 130 -10.02 5.49 5.11
CA PHE A 130 -8.93 5.36 4.17
C PHE A 130 -9.04 6.47 3.13
N ILE A 131 -7.95 7.19 2.90
CA ILE A 131 -7.87 8.36 2.02
C ILE A 131 -6.70 8.13 1.06
N ILE A 132 -6.93 8.32 -0.23
CA ILE A 132 -5.87 8.35 -1.23
C ILE A 132 -5.86 9.75 -1.84
N ILE A 133 -4.69 10.39 -1.80
CA ILE A 133 -4.46 11.72 -2.35
C ILE A 133 -3.48 11.58 -3.50
N TYR A 134 -3.83 12.12 -4.66
CA TYR A 134 -2.92 12.30 -5.78
C TYR A 134 -2.43 13.75 -5.76
N SER A 135 -1.13 13.93 -5.64
CA SER A 135 -0.48 15.25 -5.69
C SER A 135 0.32 15.36 -6.98
N THR A 136 0.12 16.43 -7.72
CA THR A 136 0.89 16.74 -8.93
C THR A 136 1.77 17.96 -8.69
N ALA A 137 2.97 17.99 -9.25
CA ALA A 137 3.91 19.11 -9.06
C ALA A 137 3.40 20.45 -9.61
N HIS A 138 2.37 20.43 -10.49
CA HIS A 138 1.89 21.60 -11.24
C HIS A 138 0.42 21.97 -10.99
N TYR A 139 -0.31 21.22 -10.14
CA TYR A 139 -1.71 21.49 -9.84
C TYR A 139 -1.96 21.50 -8.33
N PRO A 140 -2.88 22.34 -7.84
CA PRO A 140 -3.33 22.21 -6.46
C PRO A 140 -3.83 20.79 -6.21
N PRO A 141 -3.70 20.25 -4.97
CA PRO A 141 -4.06 18.88 -4.69
C PRO A 141 -5.49 18.60 -5.15
N ILE A 142 -5.64 17.60 -6.01
CA ILE A 142 -6.96 17.10 -6.42
C ILE A 142 -7.67 16.68 -5.13
N ALA A 143 -8.93 17.07 -4.98
CA ALA A 143 -9.72 16.79 -3.80
C ALA A 143 -9.55 15.31 -3.37
N PRO A 144 -9.29 15.03 -2.09
CA PRO A 144 -8.99 13.69 -1.62
C PRO A 144 -10.16 12.75 -1.91
N ALA A 145 -9.87 11.63 -2.58
CA ALA A 145 -10.84 10.55 -2.72
C ALA A 145 -10.96 9.85 -1.35
N THR A 146 -12.01 10.18 -0.60
CA THR A 146 -12.32 9.52 0.67
C THR A 146 -13.11 8.25 0.42
N CYS A 147 -12.54 7.10 0.72
CA CYS A 147 -13.26 5.84 0.76
C CYS A 147 -13.57 5.48 2.22
N ARG A 148 -14.86 5.43 2.56
CA ARG A 148 -15.27 4.94 3.88
C ARG A 148 -15.34 3.41 3.81
N VAL A 149 -14.43 2.74 4.50
CA VAL A 149 -14.46 1.27 4.63
C VAL A 149 -15.63 0.87 5.52
N ARG A 150 -16.74 0.44 4.94
CA ARG A 150 -17.95 0.05 5.68
C ARG A 150 -17.96 -1.38 6.19
N GLN A 151 -17.19 -2.28 5.55
CA GLN A 151 -17.16 -3.71 5.92
C GLN A 151 -15.75 -4.28 5.65
N PRO A 152 -15.28 -5.27 6.41
CA PRO A 152 -13.90 -5.77 6.32
C PRO A 152 -13.56 -6.52 5.02
N TRP A 153 -14.51 -6.74 4.11
CA TRP A 153 -14.32 -7.54 2.89
C TRP A 153 -14.79 -6.86 1.60
N ASP A 154 -15.33 -5.66 1.66
CA ASP A 154 -15.83 -4.96 0.48
C ASP A 154 -14.74 -4.12 -0.20
N TRP A 155 -13.74 -4.80 -0.75
CA TRP A 155 -12.72 -4.21 -1.64
C TRP A 155 -13.28 -3.89 -3.04
N ARG A 156 -14.59 -3.97 -3.23
CA ARG A 156 -15.19 -3.55 -4.49
C ARG A 156 -15.04 -2.04 -4.59
N LEU A 157 -14.13 -1.65 -5.47
CA LEU A 157 -13.88 -0.31 -5.98
C LEU A 157 -15.18 0.45 -6.28
N SER A 158 -15.82 1.02 -5.25
CA SER A 158 -16.86 2.03 -5.44
C SER A 158 -16.27 3.43 -5.68
N CYS A 159 -14.97 3.52 -5.88
CA CYS A 159 -14.22 4.77 -6.07
C CYS A 159 -14.32 5.35 -7.50
N LEU A 160 -15.08 4.72 -8.42
CA LEU A 160 -15.13 5.12 -9.84
C LEU A 160 -16.38 5.91 -10.26
N ARG A 161 -17.17 6.45 -9.33
CA ARG A 161 -18.29 7.31 -9.72
C ARG A 161 -18.32 8.59 -8.90
N ARG A 162 -17.52 9.58 -9.29
CA ARG A 162 -17.82 11.02 -9.29
C ARG A 162 -16.56 11.84 -9.61
N CYS A 163 -16.14 11.79 -10.85
CA CYS A 163 -15.49 12.94 -11.47
C CYS A 163 -16.41 13.33 -12.63
N ARG A 164 -17.23 14.33 -12.42
CA ARG A 164 -17.79 15.21 -13.46
C ARG A 164 -17.28 16.59 -13.19
#